data_ba45c2a89456e687333fc2c02078ee58
#
_entry.id   ba45c2a89456e687333fc2c02078ee58
#
_cell.length_a   1.000
_cell.length_b   1.000
_cell.length_c   1.000
_cell.angle_alpha   90.00
_cell.angle_beta   90.00
_cell.angle_gamma   90.00
#
_symmetry.space_group_name_H-M   'P 1'
#
loop_
_entity.id
_entity.type
_entity.pdbx_description
1 polymer ?
#
loop_
_entity_poly.entity_id
_entity_poly.type
_entity_poly.pdbx_seq_one_letter_code
_entity_poly.pdbx_strand_id
1 'polypeptide(L)'
;MKNVLIIGVARAGKTTLGNMIKDEFNQYNIIHADSIIWGIIRGIGREEYYTKNIKARKELVHSDKFQRIILEIYKSSIKQDTKNYGTILESGQLEPKYAKELLDMGNLICVCLGHGDLDKQGIMQLCREYDTEKDWTYGISDENLSTNADKWNEKNQLLKKECPKYGIEYIDTSKNRKQVLNQILKRIDERVDIKESEECER
;
A
#
# COMPACT_ATOMS: atom_id res chain seq x y z
N MET A 1 -14.50 -11.02 9.21
CA MET A 1 -13.74 -10.55 8.03
C MET A 1 -12.32 -10.19 8.43
N LYS A 2 -11.29 -10.35 7.57
CA LYS A 2 -9.90 -9.99 7.89
C LYS A 2 -9.59 -8.59 7.39
N ASN A 3 -8.82 -7.83 8.16
CA ASN A 3 -8.27 -6.57 7.70
C ASN A 3 -7.15 -6.77 6.68
N VAL A 4 -6.90 -5.79 5.83
CA VAL A 4 -5.91 -5.87 4.75
C VAL A 4 -4.93 -4.71 4.81
N LEU A 5 -3.65 -5.01 4.77
CA LEU A 5 -2.58 -4.03 4.64
C LEU A 5 -1.87 -4.23 3.30
N ILE A 6 -1.89 -3.20 2.47
CA ILE A 6 -1.24 -3.19 1.17
C ILE A 6 -0.11 -2.15 1.22
N ILE A 7 1.13 -2.62 1.33
CA ILE A 7 2.31 -1.76 1.22
C ILE A 7 3.01 -1.98 -0.11
N GLY A 8 4.01 -1.16 -0.43
CA GLY A 8 4.81 -1.36 -1.64
C GLY A 8 5.23 -0.08 -2.33
N VAL A 9 5.83 -0.23 -3.49
CA VAL A 9 6.36 0.90 -4.26
C VAL A 9 5.27 1.66 -5.01
N ALA A 10 5.57 2.87 -5.44
CA ALA A 10 4.68 3.62 -6.32
C ALA A 10 4.45 2.85 -7.62
N ARG A 11 3.26 2.98 -8.20
CA ARG A 11 2.87 2.36 -9.48
C ARG A 11 2.85 0.82 -9.50
N ALA A 12 2.98 0.13 -8.36
CA ALA A 12 2.88 -1.33 -8.26
C ALA A 12 1.42 -1.86 -8.16
N GLY A 13 0.40 -1.00 -8.27
CA GLY A 13 -1.01 -1.42 -8.29
C GLY A 13 -1.69 -1.52 -6.91
N LYS A 14 -1.14 -0.89 -5.85
CA LYS A 14 -1.74 -0.91 -4.50
C LYS A 14 -3.18 -0.39 -4.46
N THR A 15 -3.39 0.82 -5.01
CA THR A 15 -4.72 1.44 -5.07
C THR A 15 -5.68 0.62 -5.94
N THR A 16 -5.17 0.02 -7.02
CA THR A 16 -5.95 -0.89 -7.87
C THR A 16 -6.42 -2.09 -7.08
N LEU A 17 -5.52 -2.75 -6.33
CA LEU A 17 -5.89 -3.89 -5.49
C LEU A 17 -6.90 -3.48 -4.40
N GLY A 18 -6.66 -2.36 -3.72
CA GLY A 18 -7.59 -1.84 -2.71
C GLY A 18 -9.00 -1.63 -3.26
N ASN A 19 -9.11 -1.03 -4.44
CA ASN A 19 -10.39 -0.85 -5.11
C ASN A 19 -11.03 -2.19 -5.53
N MET A 20 -10.25 -3.12 -6.09
CA MET A 20 -10.76 -4.46 -6.43
C MET A 20 -11.35 -5.17 -5.22
N ILE A 21 -10.68 -5.12 -4.05
CA ILE A 21 -11.20 -5.71 -2.81
C ILE A 21 -12.51 -5.04 -2.40
N LYS A 22 -12.57 -3.71 -2.45
CA LYS A 22 -13.78 -2.95 -2.10
C LYS A 22 -14.94 -3.21 -3.05
N ASP A 23 -14.66 -3.35 -4.35
CA ASP A 23 -15.68 -3.59 -5.37
C ASP A 23 -16.24 -5.03 -5.28
N GLU A 24 -15.40 -6.00 -4.95
CA GLU A 24 -15.81 -7.40 -4.73
C GLU A 24 -16.53 -7.58 -3.39
N PHE A 25 -15.99 -6.95 -2.33
CA PHE A 25 -16.52 -7.06 -0.97
C PHE A 25 -16.98 -5.70 -0.47
N ASN A 26 -18.26 -5.39 -0.62
CA ASN A 26 -18.88 -4.10 -0.22
C ASN A 26 -18.68 -3.73 1.27
N GLN A 27 -18.12 -4.63 2.07
CA GLN A 27 -17.92 -4.50 3.51
C GLN A 27 -16.54 -3.96 3.88
N TYR A 28 -15.72 -3.54 2.91
CA TYR A 28 -14.41 -2.97 3.19
C TYR A 28 -14.40 -1.43 3.09
N ASN A 29 -13.78 -0.80 4.09
CA ASN A 29 -13.37 0.60 4.03
C ASN A 29 -11.91 0.71 3.62
N ILE A 30 -11.55 1.75 2.85
CA ILE A 30 -10.16 2.00 2.44
C ILE A 30 -9.64 3.25 3.13
N ILE A 31 -8.46 3.13 3.73
CA ILE A 31 -7.65 4.22 4.24
C ILE A 31 -6.43 4.38 3.32
N HIS A 32 -6.32 5.53 2.67
CA HIS A 32 -5.16 5.89 1.88
C HIS A 32 -4.17 6.67 2.73
N ALA A 33 -2.98 6.13 2.95
CA ALA A 33 -1.95 6.81 3.74
C ALA A 33 -1.55 8.17 3.16
N ASP A 34 -1.60 8.36 1.85
CA ASP A 34 -1.36 9.66 1.21
C ASP A 34 -2.37 10.71 1.64
N SER A 35 -3.63 10.35 1.85
CA SER A 35 -4.65 11.27 2.37
C SER A 35 -4.35 11.68 3.81
N ILE A 36 -3.85 10.77 4.63
CA ILE A 36 -3.41 11.07 6.01
C ILE A 36 -2.22 12.04 5.97
N ILE A 37 -1.22 11.76 5.12
CA ILE A 37 -0.02 12.60 4.97
C ILE A 37 -0.41 14.03 4.64
N TRP A 38 -1.20 14.21 3.59
CA TRP A 38 -1.62 15.54 3.16
C TRP A 38 -2.58 16.19 4.15
N GLY A 39 -3.45 15.43 4.80
CA GLY A 39 -4.32 15.93 5.86
C GLY A 39 -3.52 16.52 7.03
N ILE A 40 -2.47 15.83 7.49
CA ILE A 40 -1.58 16.30 8.55
C ILE A 40 -0.81 17.55 8.09
N ILE A 41 -0.20 17.51 6.89
CA ILE A 41 0.59 18.63 6.34
C ILE A 41 -0.26 19.90 6.22
N ARG A 42 -1.49 19.79 5.74
CA ARG A 42 -2.44 20.91 5.64
C ARG A 42 -2.93 21.36 7.00
N GLY A 43 -3.26 20.42 7.88
CA GLY A 43 -3.74 20.72 9.23
C GLY A 43 -2.75 21.50 10.09
N ILE A 44 -1.44 21.29 9.87
CA ILE A 44 -0.39 22.07 10.53
C ILE A 44 0.01 23.35 9.78
N GLY A 45 -0.68 23.70 8.69
CA GLY A 45 -0.44 24.92 7.90
C GLY A 45 0.90 24.93 7.15
N ARG A 46 1.44 23.78 6.79
CA ARG A 46 2.78 23.63 6.16
C ARG A 46 2.75 23.11 4.73
N GLU A 47 1.62 23.18 4.04
CA GLU A 47 1.47 22.62 2.70
C GLU A 47 2.48 23.18 1.70
N GLU A 48 2.62 24.51 1.63
CA GLU A 48 3.55 25.14 0.69
C GLU A 48 5.00 24.72 0.96
N TYR A 49 5.42 24.67 2.22
CA TYR A 49 6.76 24.26 2.62
C TYR A 49 7.06 22.82 2.19
N TYR A 50 6.18 21.86 2.49
CA TYR A 50 6.40 20.46 2.17
C TYR A 50 6.16 20.13 0.69
N THR A 51 5.41 20.95 -0.03
CA THR A 51 5.28 20.85 -1.49
C THR A 51 6.59 21.23 -2.18
N LYS A 52 7.21 22.33 -1.75
CA LYS A 52 8.48 22.82 -2.32
C LYS A 52 9.70 22.06 -1.81
N ASN A 53 9.65 21.51 -0.61
CA ASN A 53 10.78 20.81 0.01
C ASN A 53 10.52 19.30 0.12
N ILE A 54 10.79 18.60 -0.99
CA ILE A 54 10.60 17.15 -1.10
C ILE A 54 11.45 16.37 -0.06
N LYS A 55 12.67 16.85 0.25
CA LYS A 55 13.54 16.22 1.24
C LYS A 55 12.91 16.26 2.62
N ALA A 56 12.48 17.45 3.08
CA ALA A 56 11.82 17.62 4.38
C ALA A 56 10.51 16.80 4.47
N ARG A 57 9.74 16.72 3.38
CA ARG A 57 8.55 15.86 3.33
C ARG A 57 8.90 14.39 3.51
N LYS A 58 9.94 13.90 2.85
CA LYS A 58 10.40 12.52 3.03
C LYS A 58 10.87 12.24 4.46
N GLU A 59 11.66 13.14 5.04
CA GLU A 59 12.11 13.04 6.43
C GLU A 59 10.92 12.98 7.41
N LEU A 60 9.89 13.82 7.19
CA LEU A 60 8.66 13.76 7.99
C LEU A 60 7.99 12.41 7.88
N VAL A 61 7.73 11.94 6.66
CA VAL A 61 6.95 10.73 6.39
C VAL A 61 7.66 9.46 6.88
N HIS A 62 9.00 9.43 6.84
CA HIS A 62 9.82 8.32 7.33
C HIS A 62 10.25 8.47 8.79
N SER A 63 9.81 9.54 9.48
CA SER A 63 10.06 9.67 10.92
C SER A 63 9.27 8.62 11.71
N ASP A 64 9.86 8.10 12.80
CA ASP A 64 9.18 7.16 13.70
C ASP A 64 7.83 7.69 14.17
N LYS A 65 7.77 8.96 14.53
CA LYS A 65 6.52 9.60 14.97
C LYS A 65 5.43 9.55 13.91
N PHE A 66 5.77 9.78 12.65
CA PHE A 66 4.79 9.77 11.57
C PHE A 66 4.32 8.36 11.24
N GLN A 67 5.25 7.39 11.19
CA GLN A 67 4.94 5.97 10.99
C GLN A 67 3.98 5.46 12.08
N ARG A 68 4.21 5.85 13.34
CA ARG A 68 3.32 5.53 14.46
C ARG A 68 1.94 6.17 14.35
N ILE A 69 1.84 7.40 13.85
CA ILE A 69 0.54 8.04 13.59
C ILE A 69 -0.29 7.22 12.60
N ILE A 70 0.30 6.82 11.47
CA ILE A 70 -0.38 5.97 10.48
C ILE A 70 -0.82 4.65 11.12
N LEU A 71 0.07 4.02 11.88
CA LEU A 71 -0.18 2.77 12.57
C LEU A 71 -1.38 2.89 13.54
N GLU A 72 -1.40 3.92 14.37
CA GLU A 72 -2.45 4.10 15.37
C GLU A 72 -3.80 4.50 14.75
N ILE A 73 -3.80 5.26 13.65
CA ILE A 73 -5.03 5.53 12.89
C ILE A 73 -5.62 4.21 12.38
N TYR A 74 -4.79 3.34 11.80
CA TYR A 74 -5.27 2.05 11.31
C TYR A 74 -5.76 1.14 12.44
N LYS A 75 -5.00 1.03 13.54
CA LYS A 75 -5.42 0.27 14.73
C LYS A 75 -6.75 0.77 15.31
N SER A 76 -6.95 2.08 15.34
CA SER A 76 -8.20 2.68 15.81
C SER A 76 -9.37 2.36 14.88
N SER A 77 -9.15 2.41 13.57
CA SER A 77 -10.17 2.05 12.58
C SER A 77 -10.59 0.58 12.69
N ILE A 78 -9.63 -0.33 12.83
CA ILE A 78 -9.91 -1.77 13.03
C ILE A 78 -10.73 -2.02 14.32
N LYS A 79 -10.46 -1.30 15.40
CA LYS A 79 -11.19 -1.45 16.66
C LYS A 79 -12.63 -0.93 16.60
N GLN A 80 -12.89 0.03 15.72
CA GLN A 80 -14.23 0.60 15.51
C GLN A 80 -15.09 -0.23 14.58
N ASP A 81 -14.44 -1.05 13.73
CA ASP A 81 -15.15 -1.91 12.80
C ASP A 81 -15.95 -2.98 13.56
N THR A 82 -17.21 -3.10 13.19
CA THR A 82 -18.07 -4.19 13.66
C THR A 82 -17.63 -5.51 13.04
N LYS A 83 -18.10 -6.63 13.58
CA LYS A 83 -17.75 -7.99 13.10
C LYS A 83 -17.91 -8.19 11.58
N ASN A 84 -18.73 -7.36 10.91
CA ASN A 84 -19.10 -7.51 9.51
C ASN A 84 -18.31 -6.60 8.55
N TYR A 85 -17.39 -5.77 9.05
CA TYR A 85 -16.61 -4.85 8.22
C TYR A 85 -15.11 -5.13 8.34
N GLY A 86 -14.38 -4.87 7.26
CA GLY A 86 -12.94 -4.91 7.21
C GLY A 86 -12.36 -3.56 6.81
N THR A 87 -11.15 -3.27 7.25
CA THR A 87 -10.43 -2.06 6.89
C THR A 87 -9.21 -2.41 6.05
N ILE A 88 -9.07 -1.73 4.91
CA ILE A 88 -7.89 -1.77 4.06
C ILE A 88 -7.05 -0.53 4.39
N LEU A 89 -5.77 -0.71 4.72
CA LEU A 89 -4.78 0.37 4.68
C LEU A 89 -3.92 0.19 3.43
N GLU A 90 -3.93 1.18 2.56
CA GLU A 90 -3.03 1.27 1.41
C GLU A 90 -1.94 2.31 1.69
N SER A 91 -0.68 1.89 1.66
CA SER A 91 0.44 2.77 1.97
C SER A 91 1.67 2.49 1.10
N GLY A 92 2.16 3.56 0.45
CA GLY A 92 3.49 3.56 -0.15
C GLY A 92 4.59 3.90 0.86
N GLN A 93 4.28 4.36 2.06
CA GLN A 93 5.25 4.93 3.00
C GLN A 93 5.47 4.09 4.25
N LEU A 94 4.50 3.25 4.64
CA LEU A 94 4.65 2.40 5.82
C LEU A 94 5.79 1.40 5.63
N GLU A 95 6.74 1.43 6.55
CA GLU A 95 7.90 0.55 6.50
C GLU A 95 7.59 -0.85 7.04
N PRO A 96 8.26 -1.91 6.55
CA PRO A 96 7.99 -3.29 6.97
C PRO A 96 8.06 -3.53 8.49
N LYS A 97 8.95 -2.85 9.20
CA LYS A 97 9.06 -2.99 10.67
C LYS A 97 7.80 -2.56 11.42
N TYR A 98 7.10 -1.51 10.93
CA TYR A 98 5.83 -1.08 11.53
C TYR A 98 4.66 -1.93 11.07
N ALA A 99 4.69 -2.41 9.81
CA ALA A 99 3.71 -3.36 9.33
C ALA A 99 3.72 -4.67 10.13
N LYS A 100 4.89 -5.10 10.62
CA LYS A 100 5.04 -6.27 11.50
C LYS A 100 4.26 -6.13 12.79
N GLU A 101 4.21 -4.94 13.40
CA GLU A 101 3.42 -4.71 14.61
C GLU A 101 1.92 -4.97 14.39
N LEU A 102 1.41 -4.65 13.18
CA LEU A 102 0.01 -4.95 12.81
C LEU A 102 -0.20 -6.45 12.56
N LEU A 103 0.75 -7.12 11.92
CA LEU A 103 0.70 -8.56 11.70
C LEU A 103 0.64 -9.34 13.03
N ASP A 104 1.40 -8.91 14.02
CA ASP A 104 1.45 -9.53 15.33
C ASP A 104 0.14 -9.41 16.13
N MET A 105 -0.74 -8.48 15.76
CA MET A 105 -2.08 -8.38 16.33
C MET A 105 -3.02 -9.51 15.86
N GLY A 106 -2.64 -10.24 14.82
CA GLY A 106 -3.49 -11.23 14.16
C GLY A 106 -4.62 -10.61 13.31
N ASN A 107 -5.40 -11.45 12.70
CA ASN A 107 -6.55 -11.07 11.88
C ASN A 107 -6.25 -10.03 10.76
N LEU A 108 -5.05 -10.09 10.19
CA LEU A 108 -4.56 -9.21 9.14
C LEU A 108 -3.96 -10.01 7.98
N ILE A 109 -4.28 -9.59 6.76
CA ILE A 109 -3.58 -10.00 5.54
C ILE A 109 -2.66 -8.85 5.15
N CYS A 110 -1.36 -9.09 5.06
CA CYS A 110 -0.39 -8.10 4.62
C CYS A 110 0.32 -8.55 3.36
N VAL A 111 0.35 -7.69 2.34
CA VAL A 111 1.08 -7.89 1.09
C VAL A 111 1.90 -6.67 0.75
N CYS A 112 3.08 -6.89 0.17
CA CYS A 112 3.94 -5.86 -0.37
C CYS A 112 4.00 -5.99 -1.90
N LEU A 113 3.49 -4.99 -2.63
CA LEU A 113 3.52 -4.98 -4.09
C LEU A 113 4.77 -4.27 -4.60
N GLY A 114 5.45 -4.88 -5.57
CA GLY A 114 6.67 -4.35 -6.16
C GLY A 114 6.82 -4.62 -7.65
N HIS A 115 7.95 -4.22 -8.20
CA HIS A 115 8.27 -4.28 -9.62
C HIS A 115 9.21 -5.44 -9.99
N GLY A 116 9.40 -6.42 -9.08
CA GLY A 116 10.30 -7.54 -9.32
C GLY A 116 11.75 -7.11 -9.54
N ASP A 117 12.32 -7.56 -10.63
CA ASP A 117 13.69 -7.24 -11.06
C ASP A 117 13.75 -6.24 -12.22
N LEU A 118 12.66 -5.44 -12.43
CA LEU A 118 12.71 -4.40 -13.44
C LEU A 118 13.78 -3.37 -13.09
N ASP A 119 14.53 -3.01 -14.11
CA ASP A 119 15.39 -1.84 -14.07
C ASP A 119 14.57 -0.53 -14.23
N LYS A 120 15.25 0.59 -14.24
CA LYS A 120 14.68 1.91 -14.45
C LYS A 120 13.84 2.00 -15.73
N GLN A 121 14.34 1.47 -16.83
CA GLN A 121 13.64 1.54 -18.12
C GLN A 121 12.36 0.71 -18.10
N GLY A 122 12.43 -0.49 -17.53
CA GLY A 122 11.27 -1.34 -17.34
C GLY A 122 10.20 -0.70 -16.45
N ILE A 123 10.59 0.02 -15.38
CA ILE A 123 9.65 0.76 -14.51
C ILE A 123 9.01 1.93 -15.27
N MET A 124 9.77 2.66 -16.08
CA MET A 124 9.22 3.74 -16.92
C MET A 124 8.21 3.20 -17.94
N GLN A 125 8.54 2.10 -18.61
CA GLN A 125 7.64 1.45 -19.56
C GLN A 125 6.36 0.98 -18.88
N LEU A 126 6.48 0.36 -17.71
CA LEU A 126 5.34 -0.07 -16.89
C LEU A 126 4.42 1.10 -16.54
N CYS A 127 4.96 2.27 -16.20
CA CYS A 127 4.16 3.46 -15.95
C CYS A 127 3.40 3.88 -17.22
N ARG A 128 4.08 3.97 -18.36
CA ARG A 128 3.44 4.35 -19.64
C ARG A 128 2.35 3.38 -20.07
N GLU A 129 2.50 2.08 -19.75
CA GLU A 129 1.51 1.06 -20.05
C GLU A 129 0.24 1.15 -19.19
N TYR A 130 0.38 1.47 -17.89
CA TYR A 130 -0.72 1.41 -16.93
C TYR A 130 -1.25 2.78 -16.47
N ASP A 131 -0.57 3.88 -16.82
CA ASP A 131 -1.01 5.21 -16.42
C ASP A 131 -2.27 5.62 -17.20
N THR A 132 -3.17 6.25 -16.49
CA THR A 132 -4.38 6.88 -17.02
C THR A 132 -4.36 8.37 -16.71
N GLU A 133 -5.25 9.16 -17.30
CA GLU A 133 -5.38 10.60 -17.04
C GLU A 133 -5.59 10.95 -15.55
N LYS A 134 -6.04 9.98 -14.74
CA LYS A 134 -6.22 10.14 -13.29
C LYS A 134 -4.93 9.99 -12.50
N ASP A 135 -3.88 9.51 -13.12
CA ASP A 135 -2.61 9.24 -12.47
C ASP A 135 -1.69 10.45 -12.56
N TRP A 136 -1.07 10.83 -11.45
CA TRP A 136 -0.17 11.99 -11.40
C TRP A 136 1.11 11.81 -12.25
N THR A 137 1.41 10.59 -12.64
CA THR A 137 2.52 10.23 -13.56
C THR A 137 2.13 10.31 -15.03
N TYR A 138 0.83 10.44 -15.33
CA TYR A 138 0.35 10.58 -16.69
C TYR A 138 0.83 11.92 -17.30
N GLY A 139 1.47 11.84 -18.46
CA GLY A 139 1.95 13.02 -19.18
C GLY A 139 3.16 13.74 -18.60
N ILE A 140 3.76 13.27 -17.48
CA ILE A 140 5.04 13.85 -17.03
C ILE A 140 6.16 13.54 -18.02
N SER A 141 7.16 14.44 -18.09
CA SER A 141 8.31 14.26 -18.97
C SER A 141 9.11 13.00 -18.64
N ASP A 142 9.79 12.42 -19.64
CA ASP A 142 10.64 11.23 -19.43
C ASP A 142 11.78 11.49 -18.45
N GLU A 143 12.31 12.71 -18.38
CA GLU A 143 13.32 13.10 -17.41
C GLU A 143 12.80 12.99 -15.96
N ASN A 144 11.61 13.53 -15.71
CA ASN A 144 10.97 13.46 -14.41
C ASN A 144 10.57 12.03 -14.05
N LEU A 145 10.04 11.27 -15.02
CA LEU A 145 9.69 9.88 -14.83
C LEU A 145 10.93 9.05 -14.53
N SER A 146 12.01 9.25 -15.26
CA SER A 146 13.32 8.61 -15.06
C SER A 146 13.85 8.84 -13.64
N THR A 147 13.81 10.10 -13.17
CA THR A 147 14.23 10.46 -11.81
C THR A 147 13.40 9.77 -10.73
N ASN A 148 12.09 9.60 -10.97
CA ASN A 148 11.21 8.89 -10.06
C ASN A 148 11.44 7.38 -10.13
N ALA A 149 11.64 6.82 -11.32
CA ALA A 149 11.89 5.39 -11.52
C ALA A 149 13.15 4.92 -10.80
N ASP A 150 14.23 5.72 -10.78
CA ASP A 150 15.43 5.41 -9.98
C ASP A 150 15.09 5.24 -8.50
N LYS A 151 14.36 6.20 -7.92
CA LYS A 151 13.96 6.17 -6.50
C LYS A 151 13.02 5.02 -6.19
N TRP A 152 12.13 4.70 -7.13
CA TRP A 152 11.21 3.55 -6.95
C TRP A 152 11.93 2.23 -7.08
N ASN A 153 12.95 2.14 -7.94
CA ASN A 153 13.79 0.96 -8.04
C ASN A 153 14.58 0.72 -6.75
N GLU A 154 15.25 1.75 -6.23
CA GLU A 154 15.95 1.66 -4.94
C GLU A 154 15.03 1.16 -3.82
N LYS A 155 13.83 1.75 -3.71
CA LYS A 155 12.83 1.34 -2.73
C LYS A 155 12.32 -0.08 -2.98
N ASN A 156 12.14 -0.46 -4.22
CA ASN A 156 11.70 -1.80 -4.63
C ASN A 156 12.69 -2.88 -4.16
N GLN A 157 13.99 -2.67 -4.41
CA GLN A 157 15.04 -3.59 -3.98
C GLN A 157 15.13 -3.67 -2.45
N LEU A 158 14.96 -2.53 -1.77
CA LEU A 158 14.90 -2.50 -0.31
C LEU A 158 13.72 -3.33 0.22
N LEU A 159 12.50 -3.10 -0.29
CA LEU A 159 11.31 -3.83 0.15
C LEU A 159 11.38 -5.32 -0.17
N LYS A 160 11.89 -5.69 -1.35
CA LYS A 160 12.11 -7.09 -1.73
C LYS A 160 13.01 -7.83 -0.73
N LYS A 161 14.02 -7.12 -0.17
CA LYS A 161 14.95 -7.66 0.82
C LYS A 161 14.38 -7.64 2.25
N GLU A 162 13.67 -6.56 2.61
CA GLU A 162 13.23 -6.34 4.00
C GLU A 162 11.92 -7.06 4.32
N CYS A 163 10.93 -7.05 3.43
CA CYS A 163 9.62 -7.63 3.72
C CYS A 163 9.67 -9.07 4.23
N PRO A 164 10.46 -10.00 3.65
CA PRO A 164 10.55 -11.38 4.14
C PRO A 164 11.06 -11.49 5.58
N LYS A 165 11.93 -10.57 6.02
CA LYS A 165 12.47 -10.56 7.41
C LYS A 165 11.38 -10.30 8.45
N TYR A 166 10.30 -9.64 8.03
CA TYR A 166 9.16 -9.31 8.88
C TYR A 166 7.93 -10.20 8.61
N GLY A 167 8.10 -11.30 7.84
CA GLY A 167 7.02 -12.20 7.51
C GLY A 167 5.99 -11.60 6.53
N ILE A 168 6.38 -10.56 5.78
CA ILE A 168 5.55 -9.91 4.78
C ILE A 168 5.86 -10.49 3.41
N GLU A 169 4.83 -10.97 2.71
CA GLU A 169 4.98 -11.48 1.35
C GLU A 169 5.23 -10.32 0.38
N TYR A 170 6.37 -10.37 -0.32
CA TYR A 170 6.65 -9.49 -1.44
C TYR A 170 6.12 -10.13 -2.73
N ILE A 171 5.30 -9.39 -3.47
CA ILE A 171 4.65 -9.86 -4.70
C ILE A 171 5.07 -8.99 -5.87
N ASP A 172 5.64 -9.62 -6.88
CA ASP A 172 6.00 -8.96 -8.14
C ASP A 172 4.75 -8.74 -9.01
N THR A 173 4.45 -7.48 -9.29
CA THR A 173 3.34 -7.06 -10.17
C THR A 173 3.81 -6.52 -11.51
N SER A 174 5.07 -6.70 -11.86
CA SER A 174 5.65 -6.19 -13.10
C SER A 174 5.16 -6.92 -14.34
N LYS A 175 4.76 -8.18 -14.18
CA LYS A 175 4.25 -9.02 -15.28
C LYS A 175 2.85 -9.49 -14.97
N ASN A 176 1.97 -9.51 -15.98
CA ASN A 176 0.61 -10.02 -15.85
C ASN A 176 -0.14 -9.42 -14.65
N ARG A 177 0.05 -8.12 -14.39
CA ARG A 177 -0.46 -7.42 -13.20
C ARG A 177 -1.90 -7.78 -12.86
N LYS A 178 -2.81 -7.74 -13.84
CA LYS A 178 -4.22 -8.06 -13.62
C LYS A 178 -4.41 -9.48 -13.06
N GLN A 179 -3.67 -10.45 -13.60
CA GLN A 179 -3.74 -11.84 -13.11
C GLN A 179 -3.20 -11.98 -11.70
N VAL A 180 -2.07 -11.31 -11.39
CA VAL A 180 -1.46 -11.32 -10.05
C VAL A 180 -2.42 -10.69 -9.03
N LEU A 181 -3.00 -9.54 -9.33
CA LEU A 181 -3.96 -8.88 -8.44
C LEU A 181 -5.21 -9.74 -8.21
N ASN A 182 -5.73 -10.40 -9.25
CA ASN A 182 -6.85 -11.34 -9.11
C ASN A 182 -6.50 -12.57 -8.24
N GLN A 183 -5.27 -13.07 -8.31
CA GLN A 183 -4.83 -14.15 -7.43
C GLN A 183 -4.79 -13.71 -5.96
N ILE A 184 -4.34 -12.47 -5.69
CA ILE A 184 -4.36 -11.92 -4.34
C ILE A 184 -5.81 -11.79 -3.85
N LEU A 185 -6.70 -11.28 -4.69
CA LEU A 185 -8.13 -11.12 -4.38
C LEU A 185 -8.77 -12.45 -4.00
N LYS A 186 -8.56 -13.51 -4.78
CA LYS A 186 -9.04 -14.86 -4.46
C LYS A 186 -8.51 -15.39 -3.11
N ARG A 187 -7.26 -15.15 -2.80
CA ARG A 187 -6.67 -15.55 -1.50
C ARG A 187 -7.28 -14.79 -0.32
N ILE A 188 -7.78 -13.57 -0.54
CA ILE A 188 -8.51 -12.81 0.48
C ILE A 188 -9.88 -13.44 0.69
N ASP A 189 -10.57 -13.78 -0.39
CA ASP A 189 -11.88 -14.45 -0.40
C ASP A 189 -11.83 -15.80 0.35
N GLU A 190 -10.97 -16.71 -0.05
CA GLU A 190 -10.80 -18.02 0.59
C GLU A 190 -10.54 -17.92 2.11
N ARG A 191 -9.89 -16.85 2.57
CA ARG A 191 -9.64 -16.61 4.00
C ARG A 191 -10.82 -15.96 4.73
N VAL A 192 -11.78 -15.42 4.00
CA VAL A 192 -13.06 -14.95 4.55
C VAL A 192 -13.98 -16.14 4.82
N ASP A 193 -14.09 -17.07 3.86
CA ASP A 193 -14.99 -18.23 3.93
C ASP A 193 -14.65 -19.22 5.06
N ILE A 194 -13.36 -19.45 5.36
CA ILE A 194 -12.94 -20.37 6.42
C ILE A 194 -13.47 -19.96 7.79
N LYS A 195 -13.67 -18.68 8.06
CA LYS A 195 -14.19 -18.21 9.35
C LYS A 195 -15.71 -18.31 9.48
N GLU A 196 -16.45 -18.19 8.41
CA GLU A 196 -17.91 -18.35 8.44
C GLU A 196 -18.29 -19.80 8.74
N SER A 197 -17.50 -20.77 8.28
CA SER A 197 -17.71 -22.19 8.60
C SER A 197 -17.36 -22.55 10.06
N GLU A 198 -16.34 -21.93 10.65
CA GLU A 198 -15.96 -22.18 12.06
C GLU A 198 -16.88 -21.49 13.09
N GLU A 199 -17.57 -20.40 12.71
CA GLU A 199 -18.57 -19.73 13.58
C GLU A 199 -19.95 -20.39 13.53
N CYS A 200 -20.27 -21.17 12.48
CA CYS A 200 -21.52 -21.96 12.41
C CYS A 200 -21.46 -23.27 13.22
N GLU A 201 -20.27 -23.74 13.61
CA GLU A 201 -20.09 -24.97 14.39
C GLU A 201 -19.98 -24.73 15.92
N ARG A 202 -20.18 -23.52 16.39
CA ARG A 202 -20.21 -23.14 17.82
C ARG A 202 -21.55 -22.58 18.23
#